data_966737dc55b8be9bffd27f570ef37254
#
_entry.id   966737dc55b8be9bffd27f570ef37254
#
_cell.length_a   1.000
_cell.length_b   1.000
_cell.length_c   1.000
_cell.angle_alpha   90.00
_cell.angle_beta   90.00
_cell.angle_gamma   90.00
#
_symmetry.space_group_name_H-M   'P 1'
#
loop_
_entity.id
_entity.type
_entity.pdbx_description
1 polymer ?
#
loop_
_entity_poly.entity_id
_entity_poly.type
_entity_poly.pdbx_seq_one_letter_code
_entity_poly.pdbx_strand_id
1 'polypeptide(L)'
;LGDVYKRQKAMFVEDGSDVQAKNGILHEIDSWLPLWESEIPVLVEWDFADYEEVAAWVNGGYGDPDQKYQTVDEGEHQSDVSSLACYTIDAKSSATSTDGSNGGYYPVGYATPKTGSAWTNCKNKDHIYLNLGYNGSIIMKTPILIAGKYKVILKVTYATSMNFMRTMTSGSNGGKIRFTFDGDSETTTEIPIYASITANTLGLYDTVIYDEIEFSKTGTHSMKMVIADPAATSNSKFRIQLDYMTFEPIIEDE
;
A
#
# COMPACT_ATOMS: atom_id res chain seq x y z
N LEU A 1 -4.18 29.34 20.98
CA LEU A 1 -4.30 29.90 19.61
C LEU A 1 -3.18 30.92 19.28
N GLY A 2 -2.47 31.46 20.27
CA GLY A 2 -1.42 32.47 20.06
C GLY A 2 -0.12 31.95 19.44
N ASP A 3 0.21 30.67 19.60
CA ASP A 3 1.52 30.16 19.18
C ASP A 3 1.54 29.60 17.72
N VAL A 4 0.40 29.24 17.18
CA VAL A 4 0.31 28.71 15.82
C VAL A 4 0.62 29.79 14.77
N TYR A 5 0.29 31.06 15.05
CA TYR A 5 0.53 32.18 14.13
C TYR A 5 1.92 32.78 14.19
N LYS A 6 2.71 32.50 15.23
CA LYS A 6 4.06 33.08 15.40
C LYS A 6 5.12 32.47 14.47
N ARG A 7 4.83 31.37 13.76
CA ARG A 7 5.79 30.69 12.87
C ARG A 7 5.66 31.06 11.40
N GLN A 8 4.63 31.80 11.00
CA GLN A 8 4.54 32.32 9.64
C GLN A 8 5.50 33.51 9.50
N LYS A 9 6.58 33.29 8.75
CA LYS A 9 7.59 34.33 8.50
C LYS A 9 7.28 35.21 7.30
N ALA A 10 6.36 34.77 6.43
CA ALA A 10 5.95 35.53 5.26
C ALA A 10 4.81 36.49 5.64
N MET A 11 4.91 37.75 5.24
CA MET A 11 3.90 38.77 5.43
C MET A 11 3.37 39.26 4.09
N PHE A 12 2.11 39.67 4.05
CA PHE A 12 1.58 40.34 2.88
C PHE A 12 2.24 41.71 2.70
N VAL A 13 2.60 42.02 1.48
CA VAL A 13 3.11 43.34 1.10
C VAL A 13 1.89 44.25 0.90
N GLU A 14 1.78 45.34 1.72
CA GLU A 14 0.57 46.19 1.74
C GLU A 14 0.25 46.75 0.35
N ASP A 15 1.26 47.23 -0.40
CA ASP A 15 1.06 47.82 -1.74
C ASP A 15 0.89 46.80 -2.86
N GLY A 16 1.19 45.52 -2.63
CA GLY A 16 1.13 44.43 -3.62
C GLY A 16 -0.02 43.43 -3.37
N SER A 17 -0.76 43.62 -2.29
CA SER A 17 -1.84 42.69 -1.91
C SER A 17 -3.20 43.13 -2.41
N ASP A 18 -4.15 42.22 -2.42
CA ASP A 18 -5.55 42.44 -2.84
C ASP A 18 -5.71 42.86 -4.32
N VAL A 19 -4.74 42.54 -5.16
CA VAL A 19 -4.86 42.79 -6.60
C VAL A 19 -5.91 41.91 -7.21
N GLN A 20 -6.98 42.51 -7.71
CA GLN A 20 -8.09 41.79 -8.34
C GLN A 20 -7.68 41.24 -9.71
N ALA A 21 -7.69 39.94 -9.86
CA ALA A 21 -7.47 39.24 -11.11
C ALA A 21 -8.80 38.76 -11.70
N LYS A 22 -8.78 38.33 -12.95
CA LYS A 22 -9.99 37.86 -13.67
C LYS A 22 -10.74 36.73 -12.91
N ASN A 23 -10.00 35.85 -12.23
CA ASN A 23 -10.55 34.65 -11.58
C ASN A 23 -10.26 34.58 -10.08
N GLY A 24 -9.85 35.69 -9.44
CA GLY A 24 -9.52 35.69 -8.01
C GLY A 24 -8.77 36.94 -7.58
N ILE A 25 -8.17 36.87 -6.42
CA ILE A 25 -7.35 37.93 -5.81
C ILE A 25 -5.92 37.43 -5.72
N LEU A 26 -4.95 38.29 -6.08
CA LEU A 26 -3.54 38.04 -5.92
C LEU A 26 -3.03 38.78 -4.69
N HIS A 27 -2.21 38.12 -3.91
CA HIS A 27 -1.50 38.71 -2.78
C HIS A 27 0.01 38.58 -3.00
N GLU A 28 0.71 39.67 -2.83
CA GLU A 28 2.17 39.65 -2.79
C GLU A 28 2.62 39.33 -1.36
N ILE A 29 3.62 38.48 -1.24
CA ILE A 29 4.24 38.10 0.05
C ILE A 29 5.73 38.44 0.00
N ASP A 30 6.29 38.86 1.13
CA ASP A 30 7.67 39.34 1.25
C ASP A 30 8.72 38.22 1.32
N SER A 31 8.28 36.98 1.46
CA SER A 31 9.16 35.82 1.54
C SER A 31 8.44 34.54 1.12
N TRP A 32 9.18 33.45 0.96
CA TRP A 32 8.59 32.13 0.72
C TRP A 32 7.68 31.73 1.88
N LEU A 33 6.47 31.30 1.57
CA LEU A 33 5.62 30.62 2.55
C LEU A 33 6.36 29.35 2.99
N PRO A 34 6.67 29.19 4.28
CA PRO A 34 7.20 27.92 4.72
C PRO A 34 6.15 26.84 4.46
N LEU A 35 6.59 25.73 3.89
CA LEU A 35 5.74 24.53 3.85
C LEU A 35 5.39 24.22 5.31
N TRP A 36 4.09 24.19 5.61
CA TRP A 36 3.65 23.71 6.92
C TRP A 36 3.93 22.22 6.99
N GLU A 37 4.90 21.84 7.78
CA GLU A 37 5.15 20.45 8.14
C GLU A 37 4.49 20.22 9.49
N SER A 38 3.57 19.29 9.57
CA SER A 38 3.06 18.84 10.85
C SER A 38 4.24 18.26 11.65
N GLU A 39 4.42 18.71 12.86
CA GLU A 39 5.46 18.19 13.76
C GLU A 39 4.98 16.97 14.54
N ILE A 40 3.68 16.67 14.47
CA ILE A 40 3.05 15.59 15.23
C ILE A 40 2.64 14.47 14.28
N PRO A 41 3.12 13.25 14.49
CA PRO A 41 2.70 12.09 13.73
C PRO A 41 1.19 11.91 13.77
N VAL A 42 0.61 11.55 12.63
CA VAL A 42 -0.83 11.30 12.48
C VAL A 42 -1.05 9.90 11.92
N LEU A 43 -2.26 9.36 12.13
CA LEU A 43 -2.67 8.13 11.48
C LEU A 43 -2.62 8.29 9.96
N VAL A 44 -1.91 7.38 9.29
CA VAL A 44 -1.88 7.29 7.83
C VAL A 44 -2.41 5.94 7.41
N GLU A 45 -3.38 5.93 6.51
CA GLU A 45 -3.87 4.74 5.83
C GLU A 45 -3.33 4.75 4.40
N TRP A 46 -2.65 3.69 4.04
CA TRP A 46 -2.08 3.50 2.71
C TRP A 46 -2.78 2.35 2.00
N ASP A 47 -3.73 2.68 1.16
CA ASP A 47 -4.38 1.73 0.27
C ASP A 47 -3.45 1.41 -0.90
N PHE A 48 -3.13 0.15 -1.10
CA PHE A 48 -2.20 -0.27 -2.15
C PHE A 48 -2.77 -0.13 -3.55
N ALA A 49 -4.08 -0.08 -3.68
CA ALA A 49 -4.77 0.13 -4.94
C ALA A 49 -4.90 1.63 -5.31
N ASP A 50 -4.73 2.54 -4.36
CA ASP A 50 -4.89 4.00 -4.54
C ASP A 50 -3.60 4.70 -5.03
N TYR A 51 -2.62 3.96 -5.56
CA TYR A 51 -1.51 4.60 -6.26
C TYR A 51 -2.03 5.38 -7.46
N GLU A 52 -1.48 6.58 -7.68
CA GLU A 52 -1.89 7.44 -8.80
C GLU A 52 -1.84 6.68 -10.13
N GLU A 53 -0.78 5.90 -10.36
CA GLU A 53 -0.61 5.11 -11.56
C GLU A 53 -1.61 3.94 -11.65
N VAL A 54 -1.94 3.30 -10.51
CA VAL A 54 -2.96 2.26 -10.47
C VAL A 54 -4.33 2.86 -10.74
N ALA A 55 -4.66 3.97 -10.08
CA ALA A 55 -5.92 4.68 -10.28
C ALA A 55 -6.07 5.19 -11.72
N ALA A 56 -4.99 5.73 -12.31
CA ALA A 56 -4.98 6.17 -13.70
C ALA A 56 -5.20 5.00 -14.66
N TRP A 57 -4.57 3.86 -14.37
CA TRP A 57 -4.74 2.65 -15.17
C TRP A 57 -6.17 2.11 -15.05
N VAL A 58 -6.71 2.03 -13.84
CA VAL A 58 -8.10 1.63 -13.55
C VAL A 58 -9.10 2.53 -14.27
N ASN A 59 -8.85 3.82 -14.34
CA ASN A 59 -9.73 4.79 -15.00
C ASN A 59 -9.55 4.86 -16.53
N GLY A 60 -8.81 3.93 -17.11
CA GLY A 60 -8.66 3.82 -18.56
C GLY A 60 -7.46 4.56 -19.13
N GLY A 61 -6.47 4.92 -18.29
CA GLY A 61 -5.25 5.57 -18.72
C GLY A 61 -4.23 4.64 -19.38
N TYR A 62 -4.33 3.33 -19.15
CA TYR A 62 -3.41 2.32 -19.69
C TYR A 62 -4.17 1.13 -20.22
N GLY A 63 -3.84 0.70 -21.43
CA GLY A 63 -4.40 -0.48 -22.06
C GLY A 63 -5.54 -0.19 -23.01
N ASP A 64 -6.28 -1.19 -23.33
CA ASP A 64 -7.42 -1.13 -24.24
C ASP A 64 -8.51 -0.23 -23.64
N PRO A 65 -8.87 0.88 -24.28
CA PRO A 65 -9.95 1.76 -23.81
C PRO A 65 -11.30 1.04 -23.70
N ASP A 66 -11.45 -0.13 -24.31
CA ASP A 66 -12.64 -0.97 -24.19
C ASP A 66 -12.61 -1.87 -22.94
N GLN A 67 -11.46 -2.03 -22.28
CA GLN A 67 -11.34 -2.66 -20.97
C GLN A 67 -11.58 -1.63 -19.86
N LYS A 68 -12.71 -0.96 -19.89
CA LYS A 68 -13.16 -0.21 -18.73
C LYS A 68 -13.34 -1.18 -17.57
N TYR A 69 -12.84 -0.77 -16.40
CA TYR A 69 -13.09 -1.49 -15.18
C TYR A 69 -14.56 -1.77 -15.05
N GLN A 70 -14.84 -3.04 -15.02
CA GLN A 70 -16.18 -3.48 -14.78
C GLN A 70 -16.51 -3.20 -13.32
N THR A 71 -17.72 -2.78 -13.08
CA THR A 71 -18.21 -2.54 -11.72
C THR A 71 -18.24 -3.86 -10.94
N VAL A 72 -18.23 -3.77 -9.63
CA VAL A 72 -18.31 -4.93 -8.71
C VAL A 72 -19.43 -5.91 -9.09
N ASP A 73 -20.46 -5.45 -9.77
CA ASP A 73 -21.63 -6.25 -10.16
C ASP A 73 -21.37 -7.19 -11.35
N GLU A 74 -20.29 -6.99 -12.09
CA GLU A 74 -20.02 -7.73 -13.33
C GLU A 74 -19.05 -8.91 -13.17
N GLY A 75 -18.46 -9.09 -12.00
CA GLY A 75 -17.62 -10.24 -11.71
C GLY A 75 -16.27 -9.87 -11.09
N GLU A 76 -15.51 -10.91 -10.73
CA GLU A 76 -14.13 -10.77 -10.29
C GLU A 76 -13.26 -10.46 -11.51
N HIS A 77 -12.62 -9.28 -11.49
CA HIS A 77 -11.66 -8.89 -12.50
C HIS A 77 -10.26 -8.88 -11.91
N GLN A 78 -9.34 -9.43 -12.69
CA GLN A 78 -7.93 -9.41 -12.38
C GLN A 78 -7.18 -8.79 -13.56
N SER A 79 -6.28 -7.86 -13.26
CA SER A 79 -5.52 -7.18 -14.27
C SER A 79 -4.05 -7.08 -13.88
N ASP A 80 -3.18 -7.19 -14.89
CA ASP A 80 -1.75 -7.07 -14.71
C ASP A 80 -1.36 -5.60 -14.53
N VAL A 81 -0.87 -5.25 -13.34
CA VAL A 81 -0.32 -3.92 -13.03
C VAL A 81 1.19 -3.95 -12.80
N SER A 82 1.83 -5.07 -13.12
CA SER A 82 3.27 -5.28 -12.88
C SER A 82 4.17 -4.30 -13.63
N SER A 83 3.71 -3.73 -14.74
CA SER A 83 4.48 -2.79 -15.56
C SER A 83 4.39 -1.33 -15.10
N LEU A 84 3.58 -1.03 -14.07
CA LEU A 84 3.42 0.34 -13.60
C LEU A 84 4.70 0.89 -12.95
N ALA A 85 4.98 2.18 -13.19
CA ALA A 85 6.21 2.82 -12.74
C ALA A 85 6.31 3.00 -11.22
N CYS A 86 5.18 2.93 -10.50
CA CYS A 86 5.16 2.98 -9.04
C CYS A 86 5.78 1.74 -8.37
N TYR A 87 6.01 0.66 -9.13
CA TYR A 87 6.57 -0.58 -8.63
C TYR A 87 7.99 -0.83 -9.16
N THR A 88 8.90 -1.25 -8.26
CA THR A 88 10.15 -1.90 -8.67
C THR A 88 10.05 -3.38 -8.29
N ILE A 89 9.98 -4.25 -9.29
CA ILE A 89 9.68 -5.68 -9.11
C ILE A 89 10.88 -6.53 -9.51
N ASP A 90 11.16 -7.55 -8.69
CA ASP A 90 12.04 -8.68 -9.00
C ASP A 90 11.23 -9.98 -8.84
N ALA A 91 10.51 -10.38 -9.89
CA ALA A 91 9.73 -11.61 -9.88
C ALA A 91 10.62 -12.82 -10.23
N LYS A 92 10.45 -13.92 -9.51
CA LYS A 92 11.17 -15.16 -9.78
C LYS A 92 10.37 -16.06 -10.72
N SER A 93 11.07 -16.80 -11.56
CA SER A 93 10.48 -17.59 -12.65
C SER A 93 9.46 -18.64 -12.22
N SER A 94 9.45 -19.04 -10.96
CA SER A 94 8.43 -19.94 -10.41
C SER A 94 7.05 -19.32 -10.29
N ALA A 95 6.96 -17.98 -10.38
CA ALA A 95 5.74 -17.21 -10.15
C ALA A 95 5.02 -16.85 -11.44
N THR A 96 5.73 -16.78 -12.56
CA THR A 96 5.20 -16.16 -13.76
C THR A 96 4.46 -17.15 -14.66
N SER A 97 3.16 -17.04 -14.68
CA SER A 97 2.39 -17.28 -15.89
C SER A 97 2.24 -15.94 -16.60
N THR A 98 2.88 -15.77 -17.73
CA THR A 98 2.95 -14.51 -18.46
C THR A 98 1.67 -14.14 -19.19
N ASP A 99 0.65 -15.00 -19.17
CA ASP A 99 -0.59 -14.81 -19.93
C ASP A 99 -1.88 -14.93 -19.11
N GLY A 100 -1.80 -15.21 -17.82
CA GLY A 100 -3.00 -15.41 -16.99
C GLY A 100 -3.85 -16.64 -17.40
N SER A 101 -3.49 -17.33 -18.47
CA SER A 101 -4.36 -18.28 -19.18
C SER A 101 -4.56 -19.62 -18.49
N ASN A 102 -3.73 -20.05 -17.57
CA ASN A 102 -3.83 -21.37 -16.92
C ASN A 102 -3.96 -21.31 -15.39
N GLY A 103 -4.67 -20.30 -14.88
CA GLY A 103 -4.78 -20.08 -13.43
C GLY A 103 -3.46 -19.65 -12.80
N GLY A 104 -2.54 -19.15 -13.61
CA GLY A 104 -1.39 -18.36 -13.15
C GLY A 104 -1.85 -16.95 -12.80
N TYR A 105 -1.17 -16.35 -11.85
CA TYR A 105 -1.44 -14.98 -11.43
C TYR A 105 -0.31 -14.08 -11.93
N TYR A 106 -0.62 -12.84 -12.22
CA TYR A 106 0.37 -11.82 -12.57
C TYR A 106 1.35 -11.59 -11.41
N PRO A 107 2.58 -11.15 -11.67
CA PRO A 107 3.52 -10.81 -10.61
C PRO A 107 2.96 -9.80 -9.61
N VAL A 108 2.30 -8.75 -10.10
CA VAL A 108 1.43 -7.86 -9.33
C VAL A 108 0.12 -7.72 -10.07
N GLY A 109 -0.96 -8.09 -9.42
CA GLY A 109 -2.28 -7.99 -9.99
C GLY A 109 -3.16 -7.05 -9.17
N TYR A 110 -3.97 -6.28 -9.88
CA TYR A 110 -5.10 -5.57 -9.31
C TYR A 110 -6.34 -6.44 -9.44
N ALA A 111 -7.16 -6.51 -8.41
CA ALA A 111 -8.38 -7.29 -8.43
C ALA A 111 -9.54 -6.56 -7.77
N THR A 112 -10.72 -6.67 -8.39
CA THR A 112 -12.00 -6.28 -7.82
C THR A 112 -12.81 -7.50 -7.45
N PRO A 113 -13.56 -7.47 -6.33
CA PRO A 113 -14.36 -8.61 -5.92
C PRO A 113 -15.60 -8.76 -6.79
N LYS A 114 -15.98 -10.01 -6.97
CA LYS A 114 -17.31 -10.37 -7.44
C LYS A 114 -18.33 -10.15 -6.34
N THR A 115 -19.53 -9.69 -6.68
CA THR A 115 -20.64 -9.59 -5.72
C THR A 115 -20.83 -10.88 -4.95
N GLY A 116 -20.83 -10.80 -3.61
CA GLY A 116 -20.92 -11.95 -2.72
C GLY A 116 -19.64 -12.77 -2.58
N SER A 117 -18.50 -12.28 -3.12
CA SER A 117 -17.20 -12.91 -2.91
C SER A 117 -16.58 -12.49 -1.56
N ALA A 118 -15.52 -13.22 -1.20
CA ALA A 118 -14.73 -12.98 -0.01
C ALA A 118 -14.08 -11.59 0.08
N TRP A 119 -13.87 -10.97 -1.07
CA TRP A 119 -13.13 -9.73 -1.22
C TRP A 119 -13.98 -8.48 -1.05
N THR A 120 -15.30 -8.62 -0.86
CA THR A 120 -16.22 -7.49 -0.67
C THR A 120 -15.92 -6.65 0.58
N ASN A 121 -15.13 -7.17 1.52
CA ASN A 121 -14.71 -6.46 2.73
C ASN A 121 -13.45 -5.61 2.54
N CYS A 122 -12.81 -5.66 1.37
CA CYS A 122 -11.68 -4.79 1.08
C CYS A 122 -12.10 -3.32 1.06
N LYS A 123 -11.17 -2.46 1.45
CA LYS A 123 -11.32 -1.01 1.31
C LYS A 123 -11.55 -0.69 -0.17
N ASN A 124 -12.46 0.24 -0.46
CA ASN A 124 -12.87 0.57 -1.83
C ASN A 124 -13.32 -0.62 -2.69
N LYS A 125 -13.46 -1.81 -2.09
CA LYS A 125 -13.82 -3.07 -2.77
C LYS A 125 -12.80 -3.51 -3.82
N ASP A 126 -11.54 -3.23 -3.62
CA ASP A 126 -10.45 -3.68 -4.46
C ASP A 126 -9.24 -4.09 -3.61
N HIS A 127 -8.25 -4.66 -4.23
CA HIS A 127 -6.99 -5.00 -3.60
C HIS A 127 -5.92 -5.30 -4.66
N ILE A 128 -4.68 -5.32 -4.23
CA ILE A 128 -3.60 -5.89 -5.04
C ILE A 128 -3.21 -7.27 -4.51
N TYR A 129 -2.66 -8.10 -5.38
CA TYR A 129 -2.01 -9.33 -4.95
C TYR A 129 -0.59 -9.42 -5.52
N LEU A 130 0.27 -10.11 -4.78
CA LEU A 130 1.64 -10.39 -5.15
C LEU A 130 1.82 -11.88 -5.43
N ASN A 131 2.33 -12.21 -6.61
CA ASN A 131 2.73 -13.57 -7.01
C ASN A 131 4.17 -13.51 -7.56
N LEU A 132 5.12 -13.24 -6.67
CA LEU A 132 6.50 -12.93 -7.04
C LEU A 132 7.44 -14.13 -6.99
N GLY A 133 6.98 -15.28 -6.51
CA GLY A 133 7.81 -16.45 -6.27
C GLY A 133 8.73 -16.31 -5.05
N TYR A 134 9.36 -17.40 -4.65
CA TYR A 134 10.27 -17.40 -3.50
C TYR A 134 11.47 -16.48 -3.75
N ASN A 135 11.78 -15.63 -2.80
CA ASN A 135 12.75 -14.53 -2.89
C ASN A 135 12.42 -13.47 -3.94
N GLY A 136 11.24 -13.52 -4.57
CA GLY A 136 10.76 -12.40 -5.37
C GLY A 136 10.42 -11.20 -4.50
N SER A 137 10.58 -10.00 -5.02
CA SER A 137 10.40 -8.77 -4.26
C SER A 137 9.71 -7.65 -5.03
N ILE A 138 9.10 -6.75 -4.27
CA ILE A 138 8.56 -5.48 -4.76
C ILE A 138 9.02 -4.35 -3.85
N ILE A 139 9.31 -3.19 -4.43
CA ILE A 139 9.55 -1.95 -3.71
C ILE A 139 8.46 -0.96 -4.10
N MET A 140 7.88 -0.34 -3.09
CA MET A 140 6.82 0.66 -3.19
C MET A 140 7.17 1.87 -2.34
N LYS A 141 6.61 3.03 -2.67
CA LYS A 141 6.76 4.23 -1.84
C LYS A 141 5.54 4.43 -0.97
N THR A 142 5.74 4.70 0.32
CA THR A 142 4.65 5.06 1.23
C THR A 142 4.05 6.41 0.85
N PRO A 143 2.85 6.72 1.33
CA PRO A 143 2.44 8.11 1.49
C PRO A 143 3.45 8.89 2.34
N ILE A 144 3.28 10.20 2.42
CA ILE A 144 4.10 11.03 3.33
C ILE A 144 3.79 10.62 4.78
N LEU A 145 4.82 10.20 5.49
CA LEU A 145 4.79 9.97 6.92
C LEU A 145 5.52 11.12 7.62
N ILE A 146 4.98 11.59 8.72
CA ILE A 146 5.65 12.57 9.58
C ILE A 146 6.69 11.83 10.42
N ALA A 147 7.87 12.44 10.62
CA ALA A 147 8.90 11.86 11.48
C ALA A 147 8.32 11.49 12.85
N GLY A 148 8.62 10.29 13.32
CA GLY A 148 8.13 9.78 14.60
C GLY A 148 8.00 8.26 14.63
N LYS A 149 7.44 7.77 15.71
CA LYS A 149 7.24 6.35 15.97
C LYS A 149 5.85 5.89 15.55
N TYR A 150 5.77 4.71 14.96
CA TYR A 150 4.52 4.14 14.46
C TYR A 150 4.42 2.65 14.76
N LYS A 151 3.20 2.23 15.07
CA LYS A 151 2.79 0.84 14.91
C LYS A 151 2.30 0.64 13.49
N VAL A 152 2.78 -0.42 12.82
CA VAL A 152 2.42 -0.69 11.42
C VAL A 152 1.59 -1.95 11.33
N ILE A 153 0.39 -1.84 10.75
CA ILE A 153 -0.56 -2.94 10.60
C ILE A 153 -0.90 -3.12 9.13
N LEU A 154 -0.68 -4.32 8.62
CA LEU A 154 -1.11 -4.71 7.28
C LEU A 154 -2.50 -5.34 7.35
N LYS A 155 -3.40 -4.88 6.51
CA LYS A 155 -4.72 -5.48 6.31
C LYS A 155 -4.64 -6.44 5.13
N VAL A 156 -4.84 -7.71 5.41
CA VAL A 156 -4.82 -8.77 4.40
C VAL A 156 -6.21 -9.34 4.20
N THR A 157 -6.54 -9.56 2.96
CA THR A 157 -7.80 -10.23 2.64
C THR A 157 -7.59 -11.74 2.58
N TYR A 158 -8.56 -12.50 3.05
CA TYR A 158 -8.51 -13.94 3.11
C TYR A 158 -9.78 -14.59 2.59
N ALA A 159 -9.60 -15.59 1.74
CA ALA A 159 -10.65 -16.49 1.30
C ALA A 159 -10.36 -17.94 1.69
N THR A 160 -11.41 -18.75 1.78
CA THR A 160 -11.28 -20.18 2.10
C THR A 160 -10.40 -20.92 1.08
N SER A 161 -10.41 -20.48 -0.19
CA SER A 161 -9.52 -21.00 -1.24
C SER A 161 -8.04 -20.78 -0.96
N MET A 162 -7.69 -19.89 -0.02
CA MET A 162 -6.32 -19.59 0.38
C MET A 162 -5.90 -20.34 1.65
N ASN A 163 -6.71 -21.25 2.15
CA ASN A 163 -6.39 -22.01 3.36
C ASN A 163 -5.02 -22.68 3.30
N PHE A 164 -4.61 -23.15 2.12
CA PHE A 164 -3.29 -23.73 1.90
C PHE A 164 -2.17 -22.74 2.26
N MET A 165 -2.31 -21.45 1.97
CA MET A 165 -1.30 -20.44 2.28
C MET A 165 -1.13 -20.25 3.79
N ARG A 166 -2.23 -20.35 4.54
CA ARG A 166 -2.21 -20.29 6.00
C ARG A 166 -1.47 -21.49 6.62
N THR A 167 -1.57 -22.67 5.99
CA THR A 167 -1.06 -23.94 6.55
C THR A 167 0.26 -24.40 5.94
N MET A 168 0.81 -23.72 4.94
CA MET A 168 1.95 -24.17 4.13
C MET A 168 3.25 -24.30 4.90
N THR A 169 3.49 -23.50 5.91
CA THR A 169 4.65 -23.62 6.77
C THR A 169 4.22 -23.99 8.18
N SER A 170 4.65 -25.16 8.64
CA SER A 170 4.46 -25.72 9.98
C SER A 170 3.45 -24.99 10.88
N GLY A 171 2.18 -25.41 10.83
CA GLY A 171 1.26 -25.09 11.91
C GLY A 171 0.60 -23.72 11.85
N SER A 172 0.14 -23.25 10.72
CA SER A 172 -0.64 -22.01 10.55
C SER A 172 0.18 -20.72 10.32
N ASN A 173 1.44 -20.82 9.96
CA ASN A 173 2.36 -19.69 9.77
C ASN A 173 2.66 -19.41 8.29
N GLY A 174 1.68 -19.57 7.41
CA GLY A 174 1.87 -19.37 5.98
C GLY A 174 1.91 -17.91 5.55
N GLY A 175 2.41 -17.70 4.33
CA GLY A 175 2.48 -16.39 3.72
C GLY A 175 3.58 -15.51 4.30
N LYS A 176 4.78 -16.06 4.54
CA LYS A 176 5.89 -15.27 5.07
C LYS A 176 6.32 -14.20 4.10
N ILE A 177 6.30 -12.96 4.57
CA ILE A 177 6.89 -11.80 3.90
C ILE A 177 7.94 -11.18 4.81
N ARG A 178 9.05 -10.77 4.18
CA ARG A 178 10.05 -9.91 4.82
C ARG A 178 9.84 -8.49 4.37
N PHE A 179 9.72 -7.60 5.35
CA PHE A 179 9.57 -6.16 5.14
C PHE A 179 10.87 -5.45 5.50
N THR A 180 11.20 -4.40 4.77
CA THR A 180 12.34 -3.52 5.05
C THR A 180 11.97 -2.12 4.58
N PHE A 181 12.22 -1.10 5.41
CA PHE A 181 12.04 0.30 5.03
C PHE A 181 13.39 0.94 4.72
N ASP A 182 13.41 1.80 3.70
CA ASP A 182 14.54 2.61 3.24
C ASP A 182 15.85 1.84 2.99
N GLY A 183 15.75 0.52 2.80
CA GLY A 183 16.91 -0.35 2.65
C GLY A 183 17.71 -0.57 3.93
N ASP A 184 17.19 -0.09 5.06
CA ASP A 184 17.83 -0.25 6.35
C ASP A 184 17.60 -1.66 6.90
N SER A 185 18.68 -2.41 7.11
CA SER A 185 18.61 -3.75 7.65
C SER A 185 18.07 -3.83 9.09
N GLU A 186 18.19 -2.76 9.86
CA GLU A 186 17.66 -2.69 11.22
C GLU A 186 16.12 -2.64 11.24
N THR A 187 15.51 -2.14 10.16
CA THR A 187 14.06 -2.18 9.99
C THR A 187 13.54 -3.52 9.45
N THR A 188 14.42 -4.52 9.21
CA THR A 188 14.00 -5.78 8.59
C THR A 188 13.23 -6.65 9.57
N THR A 189 12.01 -7.02 9.21
CA THR A 189 11.19 -8.00 9.92
C THR A 189 10.63 -9.04 8.97
N GLU A 190 10.36 -10.26 9.45
CA GLU A 190 9.76 -11.35 8.69
C GLU A 190 8.51 -11.85 9.42
N ILE A 191 7.37 -11.72 8.78
CA ILE A 191 6.05 -11.97 9.35
C ILE A 191 5.29 -13.01 8.54
N PRO A 192 4.70 -14.03 9.18
CA PRO A 192 3.71 -14.90 8.55
C PRO A 192 2.36 -14.18 8.52
N ILE A 193 2.03 -13.55 7.42
CA ILE A 193 0.88 -12.62 7.33
C ILE A 193 -0.48 -13.27 7.57
N TYR A 194 -0.59 -14.59 7.43
CA TYR A 194 -1.82 -15.33 7.71
C TYR A 194 -1.88 -15.94 9.12
N ALA A 195 -0.91 -15.65 10.00
CA ALA A 195 -0.90 -16.18 11.37
C ALA A 195 -2.06 -15.65 12.23
N SER A 196 -2.52 -14.43 11.95
CA SER A 196 -3.67 -13.84 12.65
C SER A 196 -5.01 -14.49 12.29
N ILE A 197 -5.06 -15.29 11.21
CA ILE A 197 -6.28 -15.94 10.75
C ILE A 197 -6.41 -17.28 11.43
N THR A 198 -7.13 -17.32 12.53
CA THR A 198 -7.33 -18.54 13.34
C THR A 198 -8.45 -19.43 12.85
N ALA A 199 -9.44 -18.87 12.13
CA ALA A 199 -10.55 -19.59 11.55
C ALA A 199 -10.50 -19.52 10.02
N ASN A 200 -11.03 -20.56 9.35
CA ASN A 200 -11.15 -20.56 7.89
C ASN A 200 -12.38 -19.73 7.45
N THR A 201 -12.36 -18.44 7.78
CA THR A 201 -13.48 -17.51 7.58
C THR A 201 -13.06 -16.43 6.59
N LEU A 202 -13.95 -16.07 5.68
CA LEU A 202 -13.74 -14.98 4.75
C LEU A 202 -13.68 -13.65 5.49
N GLY A 203 -12.77 -12.79 5.11
CA GLY A 203 -12.69 -11.46 5.70
C GLY A 203 -11.39 -10.72 5.47
N LEU A 204 -11.33 -9.57 6.11
CA LEU A 204 -10.16 -8.72 6.22
C LEU A 204 -9.57 -8.90 7.62
N TYR A 205 -8.26 -9.11 7.68
CA TYR A 205 -7.55 -9.43 8.92
C TYR A 205 -6.37 -8.50 9.14
N ASP A 206 -6.16 -8.17 10.41
CA ASP A 206 -5.07 -7.33 10.85
C ASP A 206 -3.83 -8.17 11.14
N THR A 207 -2.73 -7.78 10.55
CA THR A 207 -1.42 -8.38 10.83
C THR A 207 -0.43 -7.28 11.21
N VAL A 208 -0.01 -7.29 12.46
CA VAL A 208 1.00 -6.33 12.94
C VAL A 208 2.34 -6.68 12.31
N ILE A 209 2.90 -5.72 11.56
CA ILE A 209 4.23 -5.83 10.94
C ILE A 209 5.31 -5.32 11.87
N TYR A 210 5.04 -4.17 12.51
CA TYR A 210 5.89 -3.59 13.54
C TYR A 210 5.02 -3.15 14.70
N ASP A 211 5.36 -3.58 15.91
CA ASP A 211 4.77 -3.00 17.11
C ASP A 211 5.25 -1.57 17.29
N GLU A 212 6.49 -1.28 16.91
CA GLU A 212 7.10 0.04 16.85
C GLU A 212 8.14 0.08 15.73
N ILE A 213 8.11 1.15 14.93
CA ILE A 213 9.17 1.54 14.00
C ILE A 213 9.29 3.06 14.03
N GLU A 214 10.52 3.58 13.97
CA GLU A 214 10.80 5.01 13.94
C GLU A 214 11.20 5.46 12.55
N PHE A 215 10.53 6.50 12.05
CA PHE A 215 10.93 7.25 10.87
C PHE A 215 11.55 8.57 11.31
N SER A 216 12.85 8.72 11.09
CA SER A 216 13.62 9.89 11.54
C SER A 216 13.39 11.14 10.68
N LYS A 217 12.69 11.02 9.56
CA LYS A 217 12.44 12.12 8.62
C LYS A 217 10.99 12.10 8.15
N THR A 218 10.41 13.29 8.02
CA THR A 218 9.14 13.48 7.33
C THR A 218 9.32 13.31 5.82
N GLY A 219 8.50 12.47 5.21
CA GLY A 219 8.54 12.24 3.77
C GLY A 219 7.96 10.89 3.36
N THR A 220 8.17 10.54 2.10
CA THR A 220 7.87 9.20 1.60
C THR A 220 9.06 8.28 1.88
N HIS A 221 8.75 7.04 2.26
CA HIS A 221 9.73 5.99 2.55
C HIS A 221 9.60 4.87 1.55
N SER A 222 10.70 4.22 1.20
CA SER A 222 10.66 3.04 0.36
C SER A 222 10.41 1.80 1.22
N MET A 223 9.33 1.08 0.93
CA MET A 223 9.03 -0.21 1.56
C MET A 223 9.35 -1.33 0.58
N LYS A 224 10.23 -2.24 0.98
CA LYS A 224 10.53 -3.47 0.25
C LYS A 224 9.81 -4.64 0.91
N MET A 225 9.08 -5.40 0.12
CA MET A 225 8.52 -6.69 0.49
C MET A 225 9.21 -7.80 -0.28
N VAL A 226 9.60 -8.88 0.40
CA VAL A 226 10.21 -10.08 -0.19
C VAL A 226 9.38 -11.29 0.21
N ILE A 227 8.99 -12.11 -0.76
CA ILE A 227 8.32 -13.39 -0.48
C ILE A 227 9.32 -14.34 0.16
N ALA A 228 9.20 -14.53 1.46
CA ALA A 228 10.11 -15.34 2.27
C ALA A 228 9.57 -16.76 2.54
N ASP A 229 8.37 -17.09 2.07
CA ASP A 229 7.78 -18.41 2.26
C ASP A 229 8.36 -19.40 1.25
N PRO A 230 9.07 -20.48 1.69
CA PRO A 230 9.66 -21.48 0.79
C PRO A 230 8.64 -22.20 -0.08
N ALA A 231 7.39 -22.24 0.33
CA ALA A 231 6.32 -22.86 -0.46
C ALA A 231 6.07 -22.15 -1.80
N ALA A 232 6.45 -20.88 -1.91
CA ALA A 232 6.40 -20.14 -3.16
C ALA A 232 7.39 -20.66 -4.23
N THR A 233 8.33 -21.54 -3.87
CA THR A 233 9.29 -22.16 -4.81
C THR A 233 8.59 -23.08 -5.81
N SER A 234 7.58 -23.80 -5.37
CA SER A 234 6.94 -24.88 -6.16
C SER A 234 5.47 -24.61 -6.49
N ASN A 235 4.93 -23.49 -6.08
CA ASN A 235 3.53 -23.16 -6.25
C ASN A 235 3.34 -21.89 -7.09
N SER A 236 3.07 -22.05 -8.37
CA SER A 236 2.81 -20.93 -9.30
C SER A 236 1.54 -20.14 -8.96
N LYS A 237 0.70 -20.65 -8.07
CA LYS A 237 -0.51 -19.98 -7.59
C LYS A 237 -0.33 -19.35 -6.19
N PHE A 238 0.89 -19.29 -5.70
CA PHE A 238 1.21 -18.67 -4.42
C PHE A 238 1.04 -17.16 -4.55
N ARG A 239 -0.06 -16.65 -4.06
CA ARG A 239 -0.37 -15.23 -4.07
C ARG A 239 -0.70 -14.71 -2.68
N ILE A 240 -0.25 -13.52 -2.40
CA ILE A 240 -0.55 -12.80 -1.17
C ILE A 240 -1.42 -11.61 -1.53
N GLN A 241 -2.59 -11.50 -0.90
CA GLN A 241 -3.55 -10.45 -1.16
C GLN A 241 -3.45 -9.38 -0.10
N LEU A 242 -3.21 -8.16 -0.57
CA LEU A 242 -2.96 -6.98 0.24
C LEU A 242 -4.06 -5.95 -0.05
N ASP A 243 -4.68 -5.46 1.00
CA ASP A 243 -5.67 -4.39 0.89
C ASP A 243 -5.01 -3.04 1.19
N TYR A 244 -4.77 -2.73 2.45
CA TYR A 244 -4.12 -1.48 2.84
C TYR A 244 -3.22 -1.68 4.06
N MET A 245 -2.43 -0.66 4.36
CA MET A 245 -1.57 -0.63 5.54
C MET A 245 -1.88 0.61 6.36
N THR A 246 -1.86 0.48 7.68
CA THR A 246 -2.00 1.62 8.59
C THR A 246 -0.69 1.89 9.30
N PHE A 247 -0.36 3.17 9.44
CA PHE A 247 0.70 3.68 10.29
C PHE A 247 0.03 4.42 11.44
N GLU A 248 -0.07 3.77 12.59
CA GLU A 248 -0.68 4.32 13.80
C GLU A 248 0.39 5.02 14.63
N PRO A 249 0.31 6.33 14.86
CA PRO A 249 1.34 7.05 15.60
C PRO A 249 1.40 6.58 17.05
N ILE A 250 2.61 6.41 17.57
CA ILE A 250 2.86 6.17 18.98
C ILE A 250 3.22 7.52 19.58
N ILE A 251 2.28 8.09 20.33
CA ILE A 251 2.46 9.35 21.03
C ILE A 251 2.85 9.01 22.46
N GLU A 252 4.04 9.41 22.88
CA GLU A 252 4.44 9.31 24.29
C GLU A 252 3.69 10.41 25.05
N ASP A 253 2.89 10.02 26.05
CA ASP A 253 2.27 10.97 26.97
C ASP A 253 3.39 11.64 27.79
N GLU A 254 3.49 12.97 27.73
CA GLU A 254 4.42 13.77 28.54
C GLU A 254 4.07 13.74 30.03
#